data_add07683c031d07f8d20721851e051bf
#
_entry.id   add07683c031d07f8d20721851e051bf
#
_cell.length_a   1.000
_cell.length_b   1.000
_cell.length_c   1.000
_cell.angle_alpha   90.00
_cell.angle_beta   90.00
_cell.angle_gamma   90.00
#
_symmetry.space_group_name_H-M   'P 1'
#
loop_
_entity.id
_entity.type
_entity.pdbx_description
1 polymer ?
#
loop_
_entity_poly.entity_id
_entity_poly.type
_entity_poly.pdbx_seq_one_letter_code
_entity_poly.pdbx_strand_id
1 'polypeptide(L)'
;TEDVQEVAVETVDCYVDREKINEIGLLKIDTEGHEIEVLKGADTTIKSGRIKAIFAECDFCREDIQHTYFPDLLDYLSKKDFCFFGLYDVMHYGKNHGIGYCNALFLNGSTIPDNYKH
;
A
#
# COMPACT_ATOMS: atom_id res chain seq x y z
N THR A 1 3.72 13.28 31.16
CA THR A 1 2.72 13.89 30.27
C THR A 1 3.18 13.80 28.83
N GLU A 2 2.32 13.31 27.97
CA GLU A 2 2.59 13.28 26.55
C GLU A 2 2.42 14.68 25.97
N ASP A 3 3.39 15.10 25.15
CA ASP A 3 3.25 16.31 24.36
C ASP A 3 2.26 16.09 23.23
N VAL A 4 1.33 17.03 23.07
CA VAL A 4 0.36 17.01 21.97
C VAL A 4 0.78 18.05 20.95
N GLN A 5 0.89 17.64 19.70
CA GLN A 5 1.23 18.50 18.58
C GLN A 5 0.13 18.45 17.52
N GLU A 6 -0.32 19.61 17.10
CA GLU A 6 -1.24 19.71 15.96
C GLU A 6 -0.45 19.65 14.66
N VAL A 7 -0.91 18.79 13.73
CA VAL A 7 -0.31 18.66 12.40
C VAL A 7 -1.39 18.74 11.34
N ALA A 8 -1.03 19.27 10.17
CA ALA A 8 -1.92 19.27 9.02
C ALA A 8 -1.99 17.86 8.42
N VAL A 9 -3.18 17.43 8.06
CA VAL A 9 -3.41 16.13 7.43
C VAL A 9 -4.04 16.34 6.06
N GLU A 10 -3.54 15.64 5.05
CA GLU A 10 -4.11 15.69 3.71
C GLU A 10 -4.01 14.33 3.02
N THR A 11 -4.81 14.13 1.98
CA THR A 11 -4.74 12.93 1.16
C THR A 11 -3.59 13.00 0.15
N VAL A 12 -3.23 11.84 -0.39
CA VAL A 12 -2.26 11.78 -1.49
C VAL A 12 -2.75 12.59 -2.69
N ASP A 13 -4.04 12.48 -3.02
CA ASP A 13 -4.62 13.21 -4.15
C ASP A 13 -4.47 14.73 -3.97
N CYS A 14 -4.76 15.25 -2.77
CA CYS A 14 -4.61 16.66 -2.48
C CYS A 14 -3.15 17.11 -2.58
N TYR A 15 -2.23 16.32 -2.05
CA TYR A 15 -0.80 16.62 -2.09
C TYR A 15 -0.28 16.65 -3.54
N VAL A 16 -0.63 15.62 -4.31
CA VAL A 16 -0.22 15.48 -5.71
C VAL A 16 -0.72 16.64 -6.55
N ASP A 17 -1.98 17.05 -6.33
CA ASP A 17 -2.58 18.17 -7.04
C ASP A 17 -1.91 19.50 -6.67
N ARG A 18 -1.73 19.75 -5.38
CA ARG A 18 -1.10 20.96 -4.86
C ARG A 18 0.34 21.14 -5.34
N GLU A 19 1.12 20.05 -5.29
CA GLU A 19 2.54 20.06 -5.67
C GLU A 19 2.75 19.79 -7.16
N LYS A 20 1.68 19.58 -7.93
CA LYS A 20 1.73 19.33 -9.38
C LYS A 20 2.64 18.15 -9.74
N ILE A 21 2.50 17.06 -9.00
CA ILE A 21 3.29 15.85 -9.21
C ILE A 21 2.68 15.07 -10.39
N ASN A 22 3.47 14.82 -11.43
CA ASN A 22 3.01 14.12 -12.62
C ASN A 22 3.15 12.61 -12.50
N GLU A 23 4.14 12.12 -11.75
CA GLU A 23 4.43 10.70 -11.66
C GLU A 23 5.01 10.37 -10.28
N ILE A 24 4.60 9.22 -9.76
CA ILE A 24 5.14 8.64 -8.52
C ILE A 24 5.73 7.29 -8.89
N GLY A 25 7.05 7.14 -8.73
CA GLY A 25 7.73 5.87 -8.98
C GLY A 25 7.36 4.82 -7.96
N LEU A 26 7.36 5.21 -6.68
CA LEU A 26 7.02 4.31 -5.58
C LEU A 26 6.23 5.08 -4.51
N LEU A 27 5.08 4.56 -4.15
CA LEU A 27 4.33 5.01 -2.99
C LEU A 27 4.53 3.99 -1.87
N LYS A 28 5.31 4.37 -0.87
CA LYS A 28 5.52 3.54 0.32
C LYS A 28 4.51 3.95 1.39
N ILE A 29 3.80 2.98 1.95
CA ILE A 29 2.77 3.22 2.95
C ILE A 29 3.10 2.39 4.19
N ASP A 30 3.24 3.05 5.32
CA ASP A 30 3.54 2.44 6.62
C ASP A 30 2.75 3.19 7.69
N THR A 31 1.46 2.87 7.81
CA THR A 31 0.50 3.61 8.63
C THR A 31 -0.11 2.76 9.74
N GLU A 32 0.46 1.60 9.99
CA GLU A 32 0.03 0.71 11.09
C GLU A 32 -1.46 0.39 11.05
N GLY A 33 -1.93 -0.13 9.89
CA GLY A 33 -3.30 -0.60 9.73
C GLY A 33 -4.22 0.30 8.93
N HIS A 34 -3.74 1.47 8.49
CA HIS A 34 -4.54 2.42 7.71
C HIS A 34 -4.15 2.51 6.23
N GLU A 35 -3.47 1.47 5.71
CA GLU A 35 -2.97 1.46 4.35
C GLU A 35 -4.07 1.61 3.31
N ILE A 36 -5.21 0.93 3.50
CA ILE A 36 -6.34 1.02 2.56
C ILE A 36 -6.96 2.42 2.58
N GLU A 37 -7.06 3.06 3.75
CA GLU A 37 -7.55 4.44 3.86
C GLU A 37 -6.64 5.42 3.11
N VAL A 38 -5.31 5.23 3.21
CA VAL A 38 -4.35 6.03 2.44
C VAL A 38 -4.57 5.83 0.95
N LEU A 39 -4.76 4.57 0.51
CA LEU A 39 -5.01 4.25 -0.91
C LEU A 39 -6.32 4.85 -1.41
N LYS A 40 -7.36 4.87 -0.58
CA LYS A 40 -8.61 5.55 -0.94
C LYS A 40 -8.41 7.05 -1.15
N GLY A 41 -7.54 7.67 -0.35
CA GLY A 41 -7.15 9.06 -0.51
C GLY A 41 -6.23 9.31 -1.70
N ALA A 42 -5.76 8.27 -2.37
CA ALA A 42 -4.95 8.32 -3.58
C ALA A 42 -5.73 7.88 -4.83
N ASP A 43 -7.05 7.73 -4.74
CA ASP A 43 -7.87 7.10 -5.78
C ASP A 43 -7.74 7.78 -7.14
N THR A 44 -7.79 9.10 -7.19
CA THR A 44 -7.64 9.86 -8.44
C THR A 44 -6.24 9.69 -9.04
N THR A 45 -5.21 9.73 -8.20
CA THR A 45 -3.82 9.53 -8.63
C THR A 45 -3.61 8.11 -9.16
N ILE A 46 -4.19 7.12 -8.50
CA ILE A 46 -4.15 5.72 -8.94
C ILE A 46 -4.86 5.57 -10.30
N LYS A 47 -6.09 6.07 -10.42
CA LYS A 47 -6.89 5.93 -11.64
C LYS A 47 -6.25 6.62 -12.84
N SER A 48 -5.52 7.69 -12.61
CA SER A 48 -4.82 8.42 -13.68
C SER A 48 -3.54 7.73 -14.15
N GLY A 49 -3.15 6.61 -13.53
CA GLY A 49 -1.96 5.84 -13.92
C GLY A 49 -0.63 6.47 -13.51
N ARG A 50 -0.65 7.44 -12.61
CA ARG A 50 0.55 8.18 -12.20
C ARG A 50 1.42 7.45 -11.18
N ILE A 51 0.90 6.40 -10.51
CA ILE A 51 1.65 5.63 -9.54
C ILE A 51 2.14 4.35 -10.20
N LYS A 52 3.47 4.13 -10.18
CA LYS A 52 4.08 2.96 -10.83
C LYS A 52 4.15 1.75 -9.92
N ALA A 53 4.40 1.95 -8.64
CA ALA A 53 4.52 0.88 -7.65
C ALA A 53 4.00 1.32 -6.29
N ILE A 54 3.46 0.36 -5.55
CA ILE A 54 2.98 0.57 -4.18
C ILE A 54 3.66 -0.47 -3.28
N PHE A 55 4.23 -0.01 -2.17
CA PHE A 55 4.92 -0.84 -1.19
C PHE A 55 4.25 -0.60 0.16
N ALA A 56 3.53 -1.58 0.67
CA ALA A 56 2.68 -1.39 1.84
C ALA A 56 2.88 -2.51 2.86
N GLU A 57 2.92 -2.16 4.14
CA GLU A 57 2.99 -3.12 5.21
C GLU A 57 1.64 -3.83 5.38
N CYS A 58 1.69 -5.13 5.58
CA CYS A 58 0.51 -5.95 5.73
C CYS A 58 0.80 -7.18 6.58
N ASP A 59 -0.25 -7.90 6.96
CA ASP A 59 -0.12 -9.14 7.71
C ASP A 59 -1.06 -10.22 7.19
N PHE A 60 -0.99 -11.38 7.84
CA PHE A 60 -1.78 -12.55 7.47
C PHE A 60 -2.65 -13.01 8.65
N CYS A 61 -2.80 -12.17 9.66
CA CYS A 61 -3.65 -12.43 10.82
C CYS A 61 -4.83 -11.47 10.84
N ARG A 62 -6.03 -11.98 10.58
CA ARG A 62 -7.23 -11.15 10.48
C ARG A 62 -7.53 -10.40 11.79
N GLU A 63 -7.14 -10.95 12.92
CA GLU A 63 -7.39 -10.35 14.23
C GLU A 63 -6.39 -9.25 14.60
N ASP A 64 -5.31 -9.11 13.85
CA ASP A 64 -4.33 -8.06 14.08
C ASP A 64 -4.87 -6.72 13.59
N ILE A 65 -5.04 -5.79 14.52
CA ILE A 65 -5.57 -4.45 14.21
C ILE A 65 -4.47 -3.43 13.92
N GLN A 66 -3.19 -3.80 14.10
CA GLN A 66 -2.06 -2.91 13.86
C GLN A 66 -1.56 -2.93 12.43
N HIS A 67 -2.01 -3.88 11.64
CA HIS A 67 -1.58 -4.07 10.26
C HIS A 67 -2.77 -4.28 9.35
N THR A 68 -2.63 -3.93 8.10
CA THR A 68 -3.64 -4.23 7.08
C THR A 68 -3.56 -5.71 6.71
N TYR A 69 -4.70 -6.38 6.69
CA TYR A 69 -4.78 -7.78 6.30
C TYR A 69 -4.46 -7.92 4.81
N PHE A 70 -3.48 -8.76 4.46
CA PHE A 70 -2.98 -8.88 3.09
C PHE A 70 -4.08 -9.21 2.07
N PRO A 71 -5.01 -10.15 2.32
CA PRO A 71 -6.06 -10.42 1.34
C PRO A 71 -6.93 -9.22 1.02
N ASP A 72 -7.19 -8.34 1.99
CA ASP A 72 -7.96 -7.10 1.76
C ASP A 72 -7.17 -6.13 0.88
N LEU A 73 -5.86 -6.00 1.13
CA LEU A 73 -4.98 -5.16 0.33
C LEU A 73 -4.87 -5.67 -1.11
N LEU A 74 -4.71 -6.99 -1.26
CA LEU A 74 -4.67 -7.64 -2.57
C LEU A 74 -5.96 -7.42 -3.35
N ASP A 75 -7.11 -7.61 -2.71
CA ASP A 75 -8.42 -7.39 -3.34
C ASP A 75 -8.58 -5.94 -3.79
N TYR A 76 -8.24 -4.99 -2.92
CA TYR A 76 -8.37 -3.58 -3.23
C TYR A 76 -7.50 -3.17 -4.43
N LEU A 77 -6.23 -3.56 -4.41
CA LEU A 77 -5.28 -3.16 -5.45
C LEU A 77 -5.48 -3.91 -6.77
N SER A 78 -5.93 -5.16 -6.72
CA SER A 78 -6.25 -5.92 -7.94
C SER A 78 -7.37 -5.25 -8.73
N LYS A 79 -8.35 -4.66 -8.04
CA LYS A 79 -9.44 -3.92 -8.68
C LYS A 79 -9.00 -2.58 -9.24
N LYS A 80 -7.82 -2.09 -8.88
CA LYS A 80 -7.22 -0.86 -9.35
C LYS A 80 -6.12 -1.09 -10.40
N ASP A 81 -6.08 -2.28 -10.98
CA ASP A 81 -5.11 -2.68 -12.01
C ASP A 81 -3.65 -2.70 -11.52
N PHE A 82 -3.46 -3.03 -10.24
CA PHE A 82 -2.15 -3.31 -9.69
C PHE A 82 -1.95 -4.80 -9.54
N CYS A 83 -0.78 -5.28 -9.94
CA CYS A 83 -0.42 -6.69 -9.86
C CYS A 83 0.50 -6.93 -8.67
N PHE A 84 0.19 -7.94 -7.87
CA PHE A 84 1.05 -8.34 -6.76
C PHE A 84 2.37 -8.89 -7.32
N PHE A 85 3.50 -8.37 -6.82
CA PHE A 85 4.83 -8.74 -7.28
C PHE A 85 5.57 -9.62 -6.27
N GLY A 86 5.56 -9.28 -4.99
CA GLY A 86 6.26 -10.06 -4.00
C GLY A 86 6.17 -9.54 -2.58
N LEU A 87 6.66 -10.34 -1.64
CA LEU A 87 6.73 -10.02 -0.23
C LEU A 87 8.18 -9.80 0.18
N TYR A 88 8.40 -8.81 1.02
CA TYR A 88 9.73 -8.42 1.51
C TYR A 88 9.67 -8.20 3.02
N ASP A 89 10.82 -8.27 3.66
CA ASP A 89 10.95 -8.01 5.09
C ASP A 89 9.99 -8.86 5.91
N VAL A 90 9.93 -10.15 5.58
CA VAL A 90 8.98 -11.06 6.18
C VAL A 90 9.38 -11.37 7.63
N MET A 91 8.45 -11.12 8.55
CA MET A 91 8.60 -11.45 9.96
C MET A 91 7.63 -12.56 10.34
N HIS A 92 8.13 -13.57 11.06
CA HIS A 92 7.32 -14.69 11.52
C HIS A 92 6.92 -14.52 12.98
N TYR A 93 5.74 -14.99 13.33
CA TYR A 93 5.31 -15.06 14.75
C TYR A 93 5.92 -16.30 15.41
N GLY A 94 7.07 -16.14 16.08
CA GLY A 94 7.72 -17.23 16.78
C GLY A 94 8.33 -18.31 15.90
N LYS A 95 8.88 -19.35 16.53
CA LYS A 95 9.42 -20.51 15.83
C LYS A 95 8.27 -21.38 15.29
N ASN A 96 8.38 -21.79 14.02
CA ASN A 96 7.43 -22.71 13.38
C ASN A 96 6.02 -22.13 13.21
N HIS A 97 5.86 -20.82 13.35
CA HIS A 97 4.62 -20.13 13.04
C HIS A 97 4.70 -19.51 11.63
N GLY A 98 3.56 -19.25 11.04
CA GLY A 98 3.47 -18.65 9.73
C GLY A 98 3.93 -17.20 9.70
N ILE A 99 3.78 -16.56 8.54
CA ILE A 99 4.14 -15.16 8.34
C ILE A 99 3.30 -14.29 9.27
N GLY A 100 3.97 -13.42 10.04
CA GLY A 100 3.30 -12.43 10.87
C GLY A 100 2.95 -11.20 10.05
N TYR A 101 3.98 -10.39 9.74
CA TYR A 101 3.81 -9.19 8.91
C TYR A 101 4.96 -9.08 7.94
N CYS A 102 4.76 -8.28 6.90
CA CYS A 102 5.74 -8.08 5.85
C CYS A 102 5.39 -6.82 5.06
N ASN A 103 6.24 -6.49 4.10
CA ASN A 103 5.93 -5.48 3.11
C ASN A 103 5.56 -6.17 1.80
N ALA A 104 4.46 -5.75 1.19
CA ALA A 104 3.99 -6.27 -0.08
C ALA A 104 4.24 -5.22 -1.18
N LEU A 105 4.82 -5.65 -2.29
CA LEU A 105 5.06 -4.82 -3.46
C LEU A 105 4.04 -5.14 -4.54
N PHE A 106 3.39 -4.09 -5.02
CA PHE A 106 2.45 -4.15 -6.14
C PHE A 106 2.95 -3.25 -7.26
N LEU A 107 2.86 -3.72 -8.48
CA LEU A 107 3.25 -2.94 -9.66
C LEU A 107 2.02 -2.56 -10.47
N ASN A 108 2.03 -1.34 -11.01
CA ASN A 108 0.99 -0.89 -11.92
C ASN A 108 0.93 -1.85 -13.12
N GLY A 109 -0.25 -2.40 -13.39
CA GLY A 109 -0.44 -3.38 -14.46
C GLY A 109 -0.04 -2.87 -15.84
N SER A 110 -0.13 -1.57 -16.08
CA SER A 110 0.28 -0.97 -17.35
C SER A 110 1.79 -1.00 -17.59
N THR A 111 2.59 -1.22 -16.54
CA THR A 111 4.05 -1.31 -16.63
C THR A 111 4.55 -2.72 -16.84
N ILE A 112 3.65 -3.72 -16.78
CA ILE A 112 3.99 -5.13 -16.90
C ILE A 112 3.56 -5.62 -18.28
N PRO A 113 4.46 -6.27 -19.05
CA PRO A 113 4.07 -6.87 -20.31
C PRO A 113 2.94 -7.89 -20.13
N ASP A 114 1.98 -7.93 -21.07
CA ASP A 114 0.78 -8.75 -20.96
C ASP A 114 1.08 -10.25 -20.75
N ASN A 115 2.17 -10.75 -21.36
CA ASN A 115 2.55 -12.15 -21.20
C ASN A 115 3.07 -12.52 -19.81
N TYR A 116 3.27 -11.53 -18.94
CA TYR A 116 3.69 -11.76 -17.54
C TYR A 116 2.58 -11.46 -16.53
N LYS A 117 1.42 -11.03 -16.99
CA LYS A 117 0.26 -10.81 -16.12
C LYS A 117 -0.47 -12.13 -15.87
N HIS A 118 -0.90 -12.30 -14.65
CA HIS A 118 -1.66 -13.49 -14.24
C HIS A 118 -3.04 -13.12 -13.75
#